data_2c91943bbb144d9efc4dd33ce91862e4
#
_entry.id   2c91943bbb144d9efc4dd33ce91862e4
#
_cell.length_a   1.000
_cell.length_b   1.000
_cell.length_c   1.000
_cell.angle_alpha   90.00
_cell.angle_beta   90.00
_cell.angle_gamma   90.00
#
_symmetry.space_group_name_H-M   'P 1'
#
loop_
_entity.id
_entity.type
_entity.pdbx_description
1 polymer ?
#
loop_
_entity_poly.entity_id
_entity_poly.type
_entity_poly.pdbx_seq_one_letter_code
_entity_poly.pdbx_strand_id
1 'polypeptide(L)' 'MENKNTELMSSFRGVKVHPNAFVDPSAELNDGVIISQGAIVGPNVIIGKGTEIGPNAVISGKTKIGNNN' A
#
# COMPACT_ATOMS: atom_id res chain seq x y z
N MET A 1 15.80 17.36 9.05
CA MET A 1 14.81 17.67 8.11
C MET A 1 14.26 16.44 7.44
N GLU A 2 13.01 16.38 7.36
CA GLU A 2 12.43 15.21 6.77
C GLU A 2 12.51 15.32 5.27
N ASN A 3 12.52 14.20 4.62
CA ASN A 3 12.59 14.21 3.19
C ASN A 3 11.18 14.14 2.61
N LYS A 4 11.10 14.44 1.33
CA LYS A 4 9.81 14.49 0.66
C LYS A 4 9.12 13.16 0.59
N ASN A 5 9.90 12.09 0.43
CA ASN A 5 9.29 10.77 0.37
C ASN A 5 8.60 10.41 1.66
N THR A 6 9.21 10.78 2.76
CA THR A 6 8.61 10.51 4.04
C THR A 6 7.30 11.27 4.18
N GLU A 7 7.27 12.50 3.71
CA GLU A 7 6.05 13.28 3.78
C GLU A 7 4.95 12.66 2.95
N LEU A 8 5.28 12.19 1.76
CA LEU A 8 4.28 11.56 0.92
C LEU A 8 3.71 10.33 1.59
N MET A 9 4.59 9.52 2.16
CA MET A 9 4.11 8.30 2.81
C MET A 9 3.28 8.60 4.03
N SER A 10 3.61 9.67 4.73
CA SER A 10 2.88 9.98 5.96
C SER A 10 1.45 10.39 5.68
N SER A 11 1.11 10.73 4.45
CA SER A 11 -0.27 11.07 4.13
C SER A 11 -1.19 9.86 4.24
N PHE A 12 -0.61 8.67 4.33
CA PHE A 12 -1.38 7.43 4.48
C PHE A 12 -1.39 6.94 5.92
N ARG A 13 -1.32 7.78 6.87
CA ARG A 13 -1.48 7.47 8.28
C ARG A 13 -1.16 6.03 8.68
N GLY A 14 0.09 5.78 9.01
CA GLY A 14 0.48 4.46 9.48
C GLY A 14 0.63 3.41 8.40
N VAL A 15 0.51 3.79 7.15
CA VAL A 15 0.78 2.85 6.07
C VAL A 15 2.27 2.59 6.00
N LYS A 16 2.63 1.33 5.83
CA LYS A 16 4.02 0.94 5.68
C LYS A 16 4.20 0.24 4.36
N VAL A 17 5.09 0.77 3.54
CA VAL A 17 5.38 0.18 2.24
C VAL A 17 6.85 -0.15 2.17
N HIS A 18 7.16 -1.43 1.97
CA HIS A 18 8.54 -1.86 1.89
C HIS A 18 9.21 -1.21 0.67
N PRO A 19 10.49 -0.83 0.77
CA PRO A 19 11.17 -0.18 -0.35
C PRO A 19 11.16 -0.98 -1.64
N ASN A 20 11.08 -2.31 -1.55
CA ASN A 20 11.04 -3.15 -2.73
C ASN A 20 9.64 -3.44 -3.22
N ALA A 21 8.65 -2.82 -2.64
CA ALA A 21 7.28 -2.99 -3.09
C ALA A 21 6.94 -1.89 -4.09
N PHE A 22 6.02 -2.18 -4.97
CA PHE A 22 5.53 -1.19 -5.92
C PHE A 22 4.06 -0.92 -5.64
N VAL A 23 3.70 0.35 -5.52
CA VAL A 23 2.30 0.73 -5.35
C VAL A 23 1.99 1.80 -6.39
N ASP A 24 1.03 1.52 -7.23
CA ASP A 24 0.63 2.48 -8.26
C ASP A 24 0.05 3.73 -7.58
N PRO A 25 0.35 4.91 -8.10
CA PRO A 25 -0.16 6.15 -7.50
C PRO A 25 -1.67 6.23 -7.42
N SER A 26 -2.37 5.51 -8.27
CA SER A 26 -3.84 5.53 -8.22
C SER A 26 -4.42 4.54 -7.21
N ALA A 27 -3.59 3.72 -6.59
CA ALA A 27 -4.08 2.81 -5.57
C ALA A 27 -4.42 3.57 -4.30
N GLU A 28 -5.44 3.09 -3.61
CA GLU A 28 -5.87 3.73 -2.37
C GLU A 28 -5.53 2.81 -1.20
N LEU A 29 -4.69 3.30 -0.30
CA LEU A 29 -4.28 2.54 0.87
C LEU A 29 -4.85 3.22 2.10
N ASN A 30 -5.63 2.49 2.86
CA ASN A 30 -6.25 3.05 4.05
C ASN A 30 -5.34 2.89 5.26
N ASP A 31 -5.77 3.38 6.42
CA ASP A 31 -4.93 3.44 7.61
C ASP A 31 -4.39 2.07 8.00
N GLY A 32 -3.13 2.01 8.37
CA GLY A 32 -2.55 0.80 8.92
C GLY A 32 -2.24 -0.30 7.91
N VAL A 33 -2.38 0.00 6.62
CA VAL A 33 -2.05 -0.99 5.58
C VAL A 33 -0.55 -1.24 5.57
N ILE A 34 -0.18 -2.49 5.39
CA ILE A 34 1.23 -2.90 5.30
C ILE A 34 1.45 -3.59 3.98
N ILE A 35 2.41 -3.09 3.22
CA ILE A 35 2.77 -3.68 1.93
C ILE A 35 4.17 -4.27 2.06
N SER A 36 4.27 -5.58 1.94
CA SER A 36 5.52 -6.29 2.17
C SER A 36 6.43 -6.27 0.95
N GLN A 37 7.65 -6.78 1.14
CA GLN A 37 8.66 -6.72 0.09
C GLN A 37 8.19 -7.45 -1.16
N GLY A 38 8.53 -6.88 -2.31
CA GLY A 38 8.24 -7.51 -3.59
C GLY A 38 6.78 -7.49 -3.99
N ALA A 39 5.91 -6.96 -3.14
CA ALA A 39 4.50 -6.89 -3.49
C ALA A 39 4.28 -5.82 -4.56
N ILE A 40 3.31 -6.06 -5.40
CA ILE A 40 2.95 -5.13 -6.47
C ILE A 40 1.47 -4.81 -6.36
N VAL A 41 1.17 -3.55 -6.18
CA VAL A 41 -0.21 -3.09 -6.09
C VAL A 41 -0.47 -2.21 -7.31
N GLY A 42 -1.30 -2.70 -8.20
CA GLY A 42 -1.56 -2.03 -9.47
C GLY A 42 -2.55 -0.89 -9.35
N PRO A 43 -2.93 -0.33 -10.50
CA PRO A 43 -3.84 0.82 -10.52
C PRO A 43 -5.24 0.41 -10.12
N ASN A 44 -5.97 1.37 -9.55
CA ASN A 44 -7.38 1.20 -9.20
C ASN A 44 -7.63 0.13 -8.14
N VAL A 45 -6.62 -0.15 -7.32
CA VAL A 45 -6.76 -1.08 -6.22
C VAL A 45 -7.09 -0.29 -4.96
N ILE A 46 -8.05 -0.78 -4.18
CA ILE A 46 -8.41 -0.15 -2.91
C ILE A 46 -8.17 -1.17 -1.81
N ILE A 47 -7.34 -0.81 -0.85
CA ILE A 47 -7.00 -1.71 0.24
C ILE A 47 -7.54 -1.15 1.54
N GLY A 48 -8.35 -1.94 2.22
CA GLY A 48 -9.00 -1.52 3.43
C GLY A 48 -8.06 -1.43 4.62
N LYS A 49 -8.56 -0.79 5.65
CA LYS A 49 -7.81 -0.47 6.86
C LYS A 49 -7.21 -1.71 7.51
N GLY A 50 -5.96 -1.62 7.92
CA GLY A 50 -5.31 -2.70 8.67
C GLY A 50 -4.96 -3.93 7.85
N THR A 51 -5.12 -3.88 6.55
CA THR A 51 -4.82 -5.02 5.69
C THR A 51 -3.32 -5.15 5.46
N GLU A 52 -2.87 -6.39 5.45
CA GLU A 52 -1.46 -6.67 5.21
C GLU A 52 -1.31 -7.45 3.91
N ILE A 53 -0.51 -6.90 3.00
CA ILE A 53 -0.23 -7.55 1.72
C ILE A 53 1.09 -8.27 1.85
N GLY A 54 1.06 -9.58 1.71
CA GLY A 54 2.25 -10.40 1.94
C GLY A 54 3.33 -10.22 0.88
N PRO A 55 4.48 -10.85 1.11
CA PRO A 55 5.61 -10.67 0.20
C PRO A 55 5.29 -11.27 -1.17
N ASN A 56 5.76 -10.57 -2.20
CA ASN A 56 5.64 -11.00 -3.59
C ASN A 56 4.21 -11.15 -4.09
N ALA A 57 3.25 -10.61 -3.36
CA ALA A 57 1.86 -10.64 -3.82
C ALA A 57 1.69 -9.67 -4.98
N VAL A 58 0.83 -10.04 -5.91
CA VAL A 58 0.53 -9.17 -7.04
C VAL A 58 -0.97 -8.92 -7.06
N ILE A 59 -1.34 -7.65 -6.97
CA ILE A 59 -2.73 -7.24 -7.00
C ILE A 59 -2.91 -6.29 -8.15
N SER A 60 -3.76 -6.65 -9.08
CA SER A 60 -3.94 -5.80 -10.25
C SER A 60 -5.41 -5.75 -10.62
N GLY A 61 -5.70 -4.79 -11.49
CA GLY A 61 -7.06 -4.60 -11.95
C GLY A 61 -7.87 -3.89 -10.88
N LYS A 62 -9.13 -3.78 -11.13
CA LYS A 62 -10.04 -3.08 -10.26
C LYS A 62 -10.39 -3.96 -9.07
N THR A 63 -9.60 -3.89 -8.04
CA THR A 63 -9.72 -4.80 -6.91
C THR A 63 -9.95 -4.01 -5.63
N LYS A 64 -10.87 -4.48 -4.82
CA LYS A 64 -11.12 -3.90 -3.52
C LYS A 64 -10.89 -4.97 -2.46
N ILE A 65 -9.98 -4.69 -1.56
CA ILE A 65 -9.65 -5.61 -0.48
C ILE A 65 -10.23 -5.05 0.81
N GLY A 66 -10.91 -5.90 1.56
CA GLY A 66 -11.55 -5.47 2.79
C GLY A 66 -10.56 -5.15 3.89
N ASN A 67 -11.10 -4.84 5.06
CA ASN A 67 -10.29 -4.44 6.20
C ASN A 67 -9.64 -5.63 6.86
N ASN A 68 -8.48 -5.42 7.42
CA ASN A 68 -7.79 -6.40 8.26
C ASN A 68 -7.53 -7.75 7.57
N ASN A 69 -7.24 -7.70 6.29
CA ASN A 69 -6.93 -8.94 5.56
C ASN A 69 -5.45 -9.23 5.46
#